data_9714c62cc7ef5416e36b8a6d1e375db4
#
_entry.id   9714c62cc7ef5416e36b8a6d1e375db4
#
_cell.length_a   1.000
_cell.length_b   1.000
_cell.length_c   1.000
_cell.angle_alpha   90.00
_cell.angle_beta   90.00
_cell.angle_gamma   90.00
#
_symmetry.space_group_name_H-M   'P 1'
#
loop_
_entity.id
_entity.type
_entity.pdbx_description
1 polymer ?
#
loop_
_entity_poly.entity_id
_entity_poly.type
_entity_poly.pdbx_seq_one_letter_code
_entity_poly.pdbx_strand_id
1 'polypeptide(L)'
;ASVNDLSMVVEVAYRESGVLFTGDLSAEGEPSPLPDVDVLKVPHHGSAQACSDRMLAELTPQVSVIPVGENNYGHPSEQTLERLESAGSEVYRTDECGAVTVRILKDGAIRVKTYLPVEEP
;
A
#
# COMPACT_ATOMS: atom_id res chain seq x y z
N ALA A 1 -19.07 -11.00 -5.40
CA ALA A 1 -17.96 -10.44 -4.61
C ALA A 1 -17.57 -11.41 -3.50
N SER A 2 -16.29 -11.46 -3.17
CA SER A 2 -15.79 -12.26 -2.06
C SER A 2 -16.02 -11.54 -0.74
N VAL A 3 -15.83 -12.25 0.38
CA VAL A 3 -15.89 -11.63 1.71
C VAL A 3 -14.86 -10.52 1.84
N ASN A 4 -13.70 -10.66 1.20
CA ASN A 4 -12.66 -9.64 1.24
C ASN A 4 -13.09 -8.31 0.58
N ASP A 5 -14.02 -8.37 -0.38
CA ASP A 5 -14.52 -7.16 -1.04
C ASP A 5 -15.47 -6.35 -0.15
N LEU A 6 -15.82 -6.89 1.01
CA LEU A 6 -16.56 -6.19 2.05
C LEU A 6 -15.63 -5.51 3.05
N SER A 7 -14.32 -5.53 2.81
CA SER A 7 -13.34 -4.89 3.69
C SER A 7 -13.57 -3.38 3.77
N MET A 8 -13.36 -2.84 4.96
CA MET A 8 -13.47 -1.40 5.18
C MET A 8 -12.29 -0.68 4.55
N VAL A 9 -12.58 0.34 3.76
CA VAL A 9 -11.57 1.23 3.20
C VAL A 9 -11.67 2.56 3.94
N VAL A 10 -10.56 2.96 4.57
CA VAL A 10 -10.53 4.16 5.41
C VAL A 10 -9.44 5.10 4.91
N GLU A 11 -9.81 6.34 4.61
CA GLU A 11 -8.86 7.41 4.35
C GLU A 11 -8.64 8.21 5.62
N VAL A 12 -7.37 8.43 5.98
CA VAL A 12 -6.99 9.34 7.06
C VAL A 12 -6.29 10.53 6.42
N ALA A 13 -6.87 11.71 6.61
CA ALA A 13 -6.32 12.94 6.04
C ALA A 13 -5.69 13.80 7.13
N TYR A 14 -4.51 14.36 6.81
CA TYR A 14 -3.85 15.33 7.66
C TYR A 14 -3.37 16.47 6.77
N ARG A 15 -3.98 17.65 6.91
CA ARG A 15 -3.77 18.79 6.03
C ARG A 15 -4.06 18.37 4.58
N GLU A 16 -3.12 18.49 3.66
CA GLU A 16 -3.27 18.09 2.26
C GLU A 16 -2.77 16.68 1.98
N SER A 17 -2.32 15.97 3.01
CA SER A 17 -1.79 14.62 2.88
C SER A 17 -2.82 13.58 3.28
N GLY A 18 -2.74 12.40 2.69
CA GLY A 18 -3.68 11.32 2.98
C GLY A 18 -3.01 9.96 3.03
N VAL A 19 -3.60 9.08 3.85
CA VAL A 19 -3.22 7.67 3.97
C VAL A 19 -4.46 6.83 3.73
N LEU A 20 -4.36 5.80 2.91
CA LEU A 20 -5.47 4.89 2.64
C LEU A 20 -5.19 3.52 3.23
N PHE A 21 -6.12 3.05 4.07
CA PHE A 21 -6.11 1.70 4.64
C PHE A 21 -7.16 0.86 3.91
N THR A 22 -6.77 -0.29 3.40
CA THR A 22 -7.56 -1.04 2.41
C THR A 22 -7.96 -2.45 2.83
N GLY A 23 -7.55 -2.92 4.02
CA GLY A 23 -7.89 -4.27 4.47
C GLY A 23 -7.43 -5.35 3.50
N ASP A 24 -8.32 -6.28 3.18
CA ASP A 24 -8.05 -7.41 2.29
C ASP A 24 -8.77 -7.28 0.93
N LEU A 25 -8.97 -6.06 0.49
CA LEU A 25 -9.68 -5.73 -0.74
C LEU A 25 -9.03 -6.37 -1.96
N SER A 26 -9.84 -6.95 -2.85
CA SER A 26 -9.37 -7.43 -4.16
C SER A 26 -9.68 -6.39 -5.24
N ALA A 27 -9.09 -6.59 -6.44
CA ALA A 27 -9.31 -5.66 -7.56
C ALA A 27 -10.79 -5.54 -7.94
N GLU A 28 -11.57 -6.62 -7.80
CA GLU A 28 -13.00 -6.59 -8.09
C GLU A 28 -13.79 -5.69 -7.14
N GLY A 29 -13.34 -5.59 -5.89
CA GLY A 29 -14.02 -4.80 -4.87
C GLY A 29 -13.51 -3.38 -4.74
N GLU A 30 -12.56 -2.97 -5.56
CA GLU A 30 -11.97 -1.62 -5.47
C GLU A 30 -13.01 -0.55 -5.76
N PRO A 31 -13.23 0.39 -4.82
CA PRO A 31 -14.15 1.48 -5.08
C PRO A 31 -13.60 2.43 -6.14
N SER A 32 -14.48 3.24 -6.73
CA SER A 32 -14.13 4.25 -7.71
C SER A 32 -15.13 5.40 -7.66
N PRO A 33 -14.71 6.66 -7.79
CA PRO A 33 -13.31 7.08 -7.87
C PRO A 33 -12.61 7.04 -6.51
N LEU A 34 -11.29 6.95 -6.52
CA LEU A 34 -10.46 7.03 -5.32
C LEU A 34 -9.70 8.36 -5.31
N PRO A 35 -9.49 8.96 -4.13
CA PRO A 35 -8.69 10.18 -4.05
C PRO A 35 -7.22 9.85 -4.27
N ASP A 36 -6.41 10.83 -4.67
CA ASP A 36 -4.96 10.67 -4.60
C ASP A 36 -4.53 10.69 -3.13
N VAL A 37 -3.59 9.82 -2.79
CA VAL A 37 -3.05 9.72 -1.42
C VAL A 37 -1.53 9.67 -1.45
N ASP A 38 -0.92 9.98 -0.34
CA ASP A 38 0.55 9.96 -0.24
C ASP A 38 1.04 8.59 0.20
N VAL A 39 0.27 7.90 1.03
CA VAL A 39 0.66 6.61 1.60
C VAL A 39 -0.48 5.61 1.41
N LEU A 40 -0.13 4.44 0.91
CA LEU A 40 -1.07 3.34 0.72
C LEU A 40 -0.67 2.15 1.60
N LYS A 41 -1.60 1.66 2.39
CA LYS A 41 -1.49 0.32 2.97
C LYS A 41 -2.01 -0.66 1.90
N VAL A 42 -1.12 -1.45 1.34
CA VAL A 42 -1.44 -2.36 0.25
C VAL A 42 -2.41 -3.44 0.74
N PRO A 43 -3.54 -3.67 0.04
CA PRO A 43 -4.53 -4.64 0.49
C PRO A 43 -4.04 -6.07 0.35
N HIS A 44 -4.59 -6.94 1.18
CA HIS A 44 -4.44 -8.39 1.11
C HIS A 44 -2.98 -8.85 0.98
N HIS A 45 -2.08 -8.27 1.80
CA HIS A 45 -0.67 -8.63 1.88
C HIS A 45 0.06 -8.61 0.52
N GLY A 46 -0.44 -7.82 -0.42
CA GLY A 46 0.17 -7.73 -1.75
C GLY A 46 -0.13 -8.93 -2.66
N SER A 47 -1.29 -9.57 -2.50
CA SER A 47 -1.67 -10.68 -3.39
C SER A 47 -1.69 -10.23 -4.85
N ALA A 48 -1.61 -11.18 -5.79
CA ALA A 48 -1.62 -10.86 -7.22
C ALA A 48 -2.89 -10.14 -7.68
N GLN A 49 -3.97 -10.25 -6.91
CA GLN A 49 -5.26 -9.64 -7.21
C GLN A 49 -5.49 -8.33 -6.46
N ALA A 50 -4.46 -7.83 -5.76
CA ALA A 50 -4.53 -6.55 -5.08
C ALA A 50 -3.96 -5.45 -5.95
N CYS A 51 -4.45 -4.21 -5.77
CA CYS A 51 -3.93 -3.01 -6.40
C CYS A 51 -3.88 -3.08 -7.92
N SER A 52 -5.04 -2.96 -8.55
CA SER A 52 -5.10 -2.85 -10.01
C SER A 52 -4.37 -1.60 -10.52
N ASP A 53 -3.99 -1.60 -11.78
CA ASP A 53 -3.39 -0.42 -12.41
C ASP A 53 -4.32 0.79 -12.31
N ARG A 54 -5.64 0.58 -12.45
CA ARG A 54 -6.63 1.65 -12.29
C ARG A 54 -6.57 2.28 -10.90
N MET A 55 -6.56 1.44 -9.86
CA MET A 55 -6.50 1.92 -8.47
C MET A 55 -5.23 2.74 -8.25
N LEU A 56 -4.10 2.25 -8.71
CA LEU A 56 -2.82 2.95 -8.53
C LEU A 56 -2.76 4.25 -9.32
N ALA A 57 -3.38 4.29 -10.52
CA ALA A 57 -3.47 5.52 -11.30
C ALA A 57 -4.32 6.59 -10.61
N GLU A 58 -5.35 6.19 -9.86
CA GLU A 58 -6.18 7.12 -9.09
C GLU A 58 -5.49 7.55 -7.80
N LEU A 59 -4.87 6.60 -7.06
CA LEU A 59 -4.26 6.88 -5.77
C LEU A 59 -2.92 7.61 -5.87
N THR A 60 -2.12 7.28 -6.86
CA THR A 60 -0.76 7.82 -7.07
C THR A 60 0.08 7.88 -5.78
N PRO A 61 0.22 6.76 -5.02
CA PRO A 61 0.87 6.80 -3.73
C PRO A 61 2.38 6.98 -3.86
N GLN A 62 2.94 7.88 -3.06
CA GLN A 62 4.38 8.07 -2.96
C GLN A 62 5.03 6.91 -2.21
N VAL A 63 4.35 6.39 -1.18
CA VAL A 63 4.83 5.30 -0.32
C VAL A 63 3.74 4.24 -0.24
N SER A 64 4.15 2.99 -0.42
CA SER A 64 3.26 1.84 -0.27
C SER A 64 3.84 0.90 0.78
N VAL A 65 3.03 0.53 1.77
CA VAL A 65 3.44 -0.38 2.84
C VAL A 65 2.68 -1.68 2.68
N ILE A 66 3.42 -2.79 2.67
CA ILE A 66 2.86 -4.13 2.56
C ILE A 66 3.05 -4.84 3.91
N PRO A 67 2.00 -4.91 4.76
CA PRO A 67 2.06 -5.71 5.97
C PRO A 67 1.99 -7.19 5.60
N VAL A 68 3.07 -7.92 5.80
CA VAL A 68 3.15 -9.32 5.40
C VAL A 68 4.16 -10.04 6.30
N GLY A 69 3.84 -11.29 6.67
CA GLY A 69 4.77 -12.18 7.33
C GLY A 69 5.20 -13.28 6.38
N GLU A 70 5.99 -14.21 6.90
CA GLU A 70 6.40 -15.40 6.17
C GLU A 70 5.16 -16.21 5.78
N ASN A 71 5.04 -16.60 4.52
CA ASN A 71 3.85 -17.30 4.04
C ASN A 71 4.17 -18.19 2.83
N ASN A 72 3.23 -19.11 2.55
CA ASN A 72 3.31 -20.04 1.42
C ASN A 72 2.34 -19.66 0.30
N TYR A 73 1.72 -18.48 0.38
CA TYR A 73 0.73 -18.01 -0.59
C TYR A 73 1.35 -17.24 -1.75
N GLY A 74 2.66 -16.93 -1.66
CA GLY A 74 3.32 -16.10 -2.66
C GLY A 74 3.04 -14.62 -2.49
N HIS A 75 2.77 -14.17 -1.28
CA HIS A 75 2.53 -12.76 -0.95
C HIS A 75 3.81 -12.10 -0.42
N PRO A 76 4.15 -10.90 -0.84
CA PRO A 76 3.52 -10.19 -1.96
C PRO A 76 3.91 -10.81 -3.30
N SER A 77 3.02 -10.73 -4.28
CA SER A 77 3.30 -11.27 -5.62
C SER A 77 4.23 -10.33 -6.40
N GLU A 78 5.01 -10.89 -7.33
CA GLU A 78 5.89 -10.10 -8.18
C GLU A 78 5.10 -9.12 -9.04
N GLN A 79 3.93 -9.54 -9.55
CA GLN A 79 3.08 -8.67 -10.35
C GLN A 79 2.64 -7.43 -9.58
N THR A 80 2.26 -7.60 -8.32
CA THR A 80 1.85 -6.48 -7.47
C THR A 80 3.03 -5.55 -7.19
N LEU A 81 4.20 -6.10 -6.89
CA LEU A 81 5.41 -5.30 -6.69
C LEU A 81 5.76 -4.50 -7.94
N GLU A 82 5.70 -5.11 -9.11
CA GLU A 82 5.97 -4.44 -10.38
C GLU A 82 4.98 -3.30 -10.64
N ARG A 83 3.68 -3.52 -10.36
CA ARG A 83 2.67 -2.47 -10.54
C ARG A 83 2.94 -1.27 -9.62
N LEU A 84 3.28 -1.52 -8.36
CA LEU A 84 3.59 -0.47 -7.40
C LEU A 84 4.82 0.34 -7.81
N GLU A 85 5.89 -0.36 -8.22
CA GLU A 85 7.10 0.30 -8.69
C GLU A 85 6.86 1.11 -9.97
N SER A 86 6.09 0.55 -10.91
CA SER A 86 5.74 1.24 -12.15
C SER A 86 4.90 2.48 -11.91
N ALA A 87 4.12 2.50 -10.83
CA ALA A 87 3.35 3.66 -10.42
C ALA A 87 4.20 4.73 -9.71
N GLY A 88 5.49 4.47 -9.53
CA GLY A 88 6.41 5.41 -8.87
C GLY A 88 6.39 5.38 -7.35
N SER A 89 5.81 4.34 -6.76
CA SER A 89 5.72 4.22 -5.31
C SER A 89 6.95 3.55 -4.71
N GLU A 90 7.42 4.07 -3.57
CA GLU A 90 8.43 3.37 -2.77
C GLU A 90 7.74 2.29 -1.95
N VAL A 91 8.22 1.05 -2.03
CA VAL A 91 7.58 -0.10 -1.41
C VAL A 91 8.35 -0.56 -0.18
N TYR A 92 7.65 -0.72 0.94
CA TYR A 92 8.20 -1.22 2.20
C TYR A 92 7.42 -2.47 2.62
N ARG A 93 8.13 -3.59 2.78
CA ARG A 93 7.56 -4.89 3.15
C ARG A 93 7.94 -5.22 4.58
N THR A 94 6.96 -5.49 5.43
CA THR A 94 7.24 -5.79 6.84
C THR A 94 7.95 -7.13 7.03
N ASP A 95 7.87 -8.07 6.08
CA ASP A 95 8.62 -9.31 6.13
C ASP A 95 10.12 -9.11 5.90
N GLU A 96 10.53 -7.99 5.30
CA GLU A 96 11.92 -7.64 5.06
C GLU A 96 12.47 -6.64 6.07
N CYS A 97 11.69 -5.63 6.42
CA CYS A 97 12.20 -4.52 7.24
C CYS A 97 11.54 -4.40 8.61
N GLY A 98 10.65 -5.34 8.97
CA GLY A 98 9.93 -5.27 10.24
C GLY A 98 8.94 -4.11 10.27
N ALA A 99 8.72 -3.55 11.43
CA ALA A 99 7.76 -2.46 11.61
C ALA A 99 8.13 -1.24 10.76
N VAL A 100 7.13 -0.64 10.13
CA VAL A 100 7.28 0.57 9.30
C VAL A 100 6.53 1.70 9.99
N THR A 101 7.24 2.79 10.27
CA THR A 101 6.65 4.01 10.82
C THR A 101 6.67 5.08 9.75
N VAL A 102 5.51 5.62 9.44
CA VAL A 102 5.39 6.72 8.48
C VAL A 102 4.98 7.98 9.22
N ARG A 103 5.76 9.05 9.04
CA ARG A 103 5.45 10.36 9.62
C ARG A 103 5.14 11.34 8.50
N ILE A 104 4.00 11.98 8.62
CA ILE A 104 3.60 13.05 7.71
C ILE A 104 3.83 14.37 8.42
N LEU A 105 4.70 15.20 7.88
CA LEU A 105 5.06 16.47 8.48
C LEU A 105 4.09 17.57 8.05
N LYS A 106 4.12 18.69 8.77
CA LYS A 106 3.21 19.81 8.51
C LYS A 106 3.35 20.39 7.11
N ASP A 107 4.54 20.31 6.52
CA ASP A 107 4.82 20.79 5.17
C ASP A 107 4.50 19.77 4.07
N GLY A 108 3.96 18.61 4.45
CA GLY A 108 3.62 17.53 3.53
C GLY A 108 4.74 16.54 3.28
N ALA A 109 5.92 16.73 3.88
CA ALA A 109 7.01 15.79 3.73
C ALA A 109 6.69 14.46 4.41
N ILE A 110 7.07 13.36 3.76
CA ILE A 110 6.86 12.01 4.27
C ILE A 110 8.21 11.48 4.75
N ARG A 111 8.25 10.99 5.98
CA ARG A 111 9.44 10.34 6.56
C ARG A 111 9.11 8.91 6.91
N VAL A 112 9.90 7.97 6.42
CA VAL A 112 9.71 6.56 6.68
C VAL A 112 10.86 6.03 7.53
N LYS A 113 10.51 5.33 8.60
CA LYS A 113 11.49 4.66 9.47
C LYS A 113 11.12 3.19 9.55
N THR A 114 12.13 2.32 9.38
CA THR A 114 11.95 0.88 9.45
C THR A 114 12.70 0.30 10.65
N TYR A 115 12.19 -0.79 11.21
CA TYR A 115 12.83 -1.47 12.35
C TYR A 115 14.18 -2.08 11.94
N LEU A 116 14.21 -2.73 10.76
CA LEU A 116 15.44 -3.28 10.18
C LEU A 116 15.83 -2.43 8.99
N PRO A 117 17.13 -2.33 8.66
CA PRO A 117 17.56 -1.59 7.47
C PRO A 117 16.93 -2.17 6.21
N VAL A 118 16.52 -1.30 5.28
CA VAL A 118 16.08 -1.70 3.96
C VAL A 118 17.33 -1.95 3.12
N GLU A 119 17.42 -3.15 2.53
CA GLU A 119 18.52 -3.43 1.60
C GLU A 119 18.24 -2.71 0.29
N GLU A 120 19.19 -1.88 -0.12
CA GLU A 120 19.15 -1.25 -1.43
C GLU A 120 19.77 -2.20 -2.46
N PRO A 121 19.17 -2.34 -3.65
CA PRO A 121 19.73 -3.19 -4.72
C PRO A 121 21.04 -2.64 -5.28
#